data_1fda63f5e91d644a1cca6709b8533207
#
_entry.id   1fda63f5e91d644a1cca6709b8533207
#
_cell.length_a   1.000
_cell.length_b   1.000
_cell.length_c   1.000
_cell.angle_alpha   90.00
_cell.angle_beta   90.00
_cell.angle_gamma   90.00
#
_symmetry.space_group_name_H-M   'P 1'
#
loop_
_entity.id
_entity.type
_entity.pdbx_description
1 polymer ?
#
loop_
_entity_poly.entity_id
_entity_poly.type
_entity_poly.pdbx_seq_one_letter_code
_entity_poly.pdbx_strand_id
1 'polypeptide(L)'
;MATASKPSASAFSRRAANVLGIPYYVWDFSERFKADVVDDFIAEYSAGRTPNPCMRCNERIKFAALLEKAIALGFDAVATGHYAKITTDAAGHRELHRASAEAKDQSYVLGRCSSRLPAASVVILA
;
A
#
# COMPACT_ATOMS: atom_id res chain seq x y z
N MET A 1 -5.03 -25.68 -32.40
CA MET A 1 -4.40 -24.36 -32.13
C MET A 1 -4.45 -24.12 -30.64
N ALA A 2 -3.32 -24.18 -29.96
CA ALA A 2 -3.25 -23.89 -28.54
C ALA A 2 -3.26 -22.35 -28.34
N THR A 3 -4.30 -21.82 -27.77
CA THR A 3 -4.36 -20.41 -27.35
C THR A 3 -3.41 -20.22 -26.19
N ALA A 4 -2.30 -19.54 -26.42
CA ALA A 4 -1.39 -19.15 -25.35
C ALA A 4 -2.16 -18.23 -24.39
N SER A 5 -2.43 -18.71 -23.16
CA SER A 5 -3.01 -17.88 -22.11
C SER A 5 -2.04 -16.74 -21.77
N LYS A 6 -2.57 -15.51 -21.63
CA LYS A 6 -1.75 -14.37 -21.19
C LYS A 6 -1.12 -14.71 -19.83
N PRO A 7 0.19 -14.44 -19.64
CA PRO A 7 0.83 -14.68 -18.36
C PRO A 7 0.14 -13.87 -17.26
N SER A 8 -0.05 -14.47 -16.09
CA SER A 8 -0.63 -13.77 -14.93
C SER A 8 0.27 -12.60 -14.50
N ALA A 9 -0.31 -11.58 -13.86
CA ALA A 9 0.46 -10.44 -13.34
C ALA A 9 1.60 -10.89 -12.41
N SER A 10 1.41 -11.95 -11.63
CA SER A 10 2.44 -12.53 -10.77
C SER A 10 3.60 -13.15 -11.54
N ALA A 11 3.34 -13.78 -12.70
CA ALA A 11 4.37 -14.34 -13.55
C ALA A 11 5.23 -13.23 -14.20
N PHE A 12 4.61 -12.11 -14.58
CA PHE A 12 5.32 -10.96 -15.10
C PHE A 12 6.23 -10.32 -14.04
N SER A 13 5.70 -10.08 -12.83
CA SER A 13 6.46 -9.50 -11.72
C SER A 13 7.64 -10.38 -11.31
N ARG A 14 7.45 -11.70 -11.25
CA ARG A 14 8.53 -12.65 -10.97
C ARG A 14 9.64 -12.58 -12.03
N ARG A 15 9.27 -12.48 -13.30
CA ARG A 15 10.23 -12.35 -14.39
C ARG A 15 11.02 -11.05 -14.29
N ALA A 16 10.38 -9.94 -14.00
CA ALA A 16 11.04 -8.65 -13.78
C ALA A 16 12.04 -8.73 -12.62
N ALA A 17 11.64 -9.29 -11.48
CA ALA A 17 12.53 -9.48 -10.34
C ALA A 17 13.74 -10.34 -10.68
N ASN A 18 13.56 -11.42 -11.43
CA ASN A 18 14.67 -12.28 -11.90
C ASN A 18 15.65 -11.53 -12.82
N VAL A 19 15.14 -10.70 -13.72
CA VAL A 19 15.99 -9.87 -14.61
C VAL A 19 16.80 -8.86 -13.81
N LEU A 20 16.20 -8.30 -12.75
CA LEU A 20 16.85 -7.33 -11.87
C LEU A 20 17.75 -7.98 -10.80
N GLY A 21 17.75 -9.31 -10.67
CA GLY A 21 18.53 -10.03 -9.66
C GLY A 21 18.06 -9.77 -8.22
N ILE A 22 16.76 -9.41 -8.03
CA ILE A 22 16.19 -9.13 -6.71
C ILE A 22 15.26 -10.25 -6.25
N PRO A 23 15.15 -10.52 -4.93
CA PRO A 23 14.20 -11.49 -4.39
C PRO A 23 12.76 -11.13 -4.73
N TYR A 24 11.94 -12.14 -4.99
CA TYR A 24 10.51 -11.99 -5.24
C TYR A 24 9.71 -12.78 -4.20
N TYR A 25 8.86 -12.08 -3.46
CA TYR A 25 8.00 -12.66 -2.44
C TYR A 25 6.53 -12.55 -2.84
N VAL A 26 5.76 -13.57 -2.52
CA VAL A 26 4.29 -13.57 -2.64
C VAL A 26 3.73 -13.83 -1.25
N TRP A 27 2.93 -12.89 -0.75
CA TRP A 27 2.24 -13.05 0.52
C TRP A 27 0.74 -13.06 0.29
N ASP A 28 0.08 -14.03 0.90
CA ASP A 28 -1.38 -14.09 0.90
C ASP A 28 -1.91 -13.31 2.12
N PHE A 29 -2.68 -12.27 1.85
CA PHE A 29 -3.38 -11.48 2.85
C PHE A 29 -4.91 -11.61 2.74
N SER A 30 -5.42 -12.64 2.04
CA SER A 30 -6.85 -12.79 1.73
C SER A 30 -7.72 -12.79 2.97
N GLU A 31 -7.37 -13.56 4.00
CA GLU A 31 -8.14 -13.60 5.24
C GLU A 31 -8.10 -12.28 6.01
N ARG A 32 -6.90 -11.67 6.12
CA ARG A 32 -6.76 -10.37 6.77
C ARG A 32 -7.48 -9.27 5.99
N PHE A 33 -7.43 -9.31 4.66
CA PHE A 33 -8.17 -8.39 3.81
C PHE A 33 -9.68 -8.53 3.99
N LYS A 34 -10.18 -9.77 4.08
CA LYS A 34 -11.59 -10.02 4.36
C LYS A 34 -12.00 -9.40 5.70
N ALA A 35 -11.29 -9.71 6.77
CA ALA A 35 -11.62 -9.24 8.12
C ALA A 35 -11.48 -7.72 8.27
N ASP A 36 -10.39 -7.14 7.80
CA ASP A 36 -10.03 -5.75 8.06
C ASP A 36 -10.64 -4.75 7.05
N VAL A 37 -11.03 -5.22 5.86
CA VAL A 37 -11.51 -4.34 4.78
C VAL A 37 -12.94 -4.69 4.37
N VAL A 38 -13.22 -5.95 4.08
CA VAL A 38 -14.54 -6.36 3.56
C VAL A 38 -15.58 -6.34 4.68
N ASP A 39 -15.28 -6.96 5.80
CA ASP A 39 -16.22 -7.03 6.93
C ASP A 39 -16.43 -5.63 7.56
N ASP A 40 -15.39 -4.80 7.63
CA ASP A 40 -15.49 -3.39 8.03
C ASP A 40 -16.39 -2.60 7.06
N PHE A 41 -16.23 -2.79 5.75
CA PHE A 41 -17.09 -2.13 4.74
C PHE A 41 -18.56 -2.48 4.94
N ILE A 42 -18.87 -3.76 5.13
CA ILE A 42 -20.24 -4.24 5.33
C ILE A 42 -20.82 -3.64 6.63
N ALA A 43 -20.07 -3.66 7.72
CA ALA A 43 -20.51 -3.13 9.02
C ALA A 43 -20.78 -1.62 8.96
N GLU A 44 -19.88 -0.85 8.36
CA GLU A 44 -20.02 0.60 8.21
C GLU A 44 -21.22 0.96 7.34
N TYR A 45 -21.38 0.26 6.19
CA TYR A 45 -22.48 0.49 5.28
C TYR A 45 -23.84 0.13 5.92
N SER A 46 -23.90 -0.99 6.64
CA SER A 46 -25.11 -1.43 7.37
C SER A 46 -25.49 -0.44 8.48
N ALA A 47 -24.53 0.28 9.04
CA ALA A 47 -24.76 1.33 10.03
C ALA A 47 -25.10 2.70 9.40
N GLY A 48 -25.35 2.77 8.09
CA GLY A 48 -25.71 4.00 7.37
C GLY A 48 -24.54 4.97 7.15
N ARG A 49 -23.30 4.52 7.31
CA ARG A 49 -22.11 5.33 7.03
C ARG A 49 -21.57 5.06 5.63
N THR A 50 -20.76 5.96 5.11
CA THR A 50 -20.11 5.80 3.79
C THR A 50 -18.65 5.41 4.01
N PRO A 51 -18.32 4.10 3.97
CA PRO A 51 -16.95 3.65 4.17
C PRO A 51 -16.08 3.90 2.94
N ASN A 52 -14.77 4.05 3.18
CA ASN A 52 -13.77 4.09 2.11
C ASN A 52 -12.84 2.86 2.24
N PRO A 53 -13.10 1.78 1.49
CA PRO A 53 -12.32 0.55 1.58
C PRO A 53 -10.87 0.74 1.13
N CYS A 54 -10.58 1.70 0.25
CA CYS A 54 -9.20 2.01 -0.16
C CYS A 54 -8.37 2.57 0.99
N MET A 55 -8.95 3.44 1.82
CA MET A 55 -8.28 3.95 3.02
C MET A 55 -7.99 2.81 4.01
N ARG A 56 -8.95 1.92 4.24
CA ARG A 56 -8.78 0.77 5.13
C ARG A 56 -7.73 -0.21 4.60
N CYS A 57 -7.75 -0.50 3.31
CA CYS A 57 -6.74 -1.37 2.69
C CYS A 57 -5.33 -0.77 2.83
N ASN A 58 -5.17 0.52 2.58
CA ASN A 58 -3.87 1.17 2.78
C ASN A 58 -3.44 1.10 4.24
N GLU A 59 -4.32 1.49 5.18
CA GLU A 59 -4.03 1.51 6.62
C GLU A 59 -3.66 0.11 7.17
N ARG A 60 -4.51 -0.91 6.88
CA ARG A 60 -4.45 -2.21 7.54
C ARG A 60 -3.61 -3.25 6.82
N ILE A 61 -3.59 -3.20 5.51
CA ILE A 61 -2.88 -4.20 4.69
C ILE A 61 -1.55 -3.65 4.21
N LYS A 62 -1.53 -2.54 3.47
CA LYS A 62 -0.28 -2.06 2.85
C LYS A 62 0.69 -1.45 3.85
N PHE A 63 0.20 -0.63 4.79
CA PHE A 63 1.05 0.09 5.74
C PHE A 63 1.10 -0.55 7.13
N ALA A 64 0.36 -1.64 7.37
CA ALA A 64 0.52 -2.45 8.57
C ALA A 64 1.07 -3.83 8.22
N ALA A 65 0.24 -4.70 7.61
CA ALA A 65 0.62 -6.09 7.38
C ALA A 65 1.86 -6.25 6.48
N LEU A 66 1.95 -5.48 5.39
CA LEU A 66 3.12 -5.52 4.51
C LEU A 66 4.37 -5.00 5.20
N LEU A 67 4.26 -3.90 5.96
CA LEU A 67 5.39 -3.35 6.71
C LEU A 67 5.88 -4.30 7.79
N GLU A 68 4.98 -4.95 8.55
CA GLU A 68 5.32 -6.00 9.52
C GLU A 68 6.14 -7.11 8.87
N LYS A 69 5.74 -7.59 7.68
CA LYS A 69 6.47 -8.61 6.92
C LYS A 69 7.83 -8.12 6.44
N ALA A 70 7.91 -6.89 5.95
CA ALA A 70 9.14 -6.30 5.47
C ALA A 70 10.18 -6.19 6.61
N ILE A 71 9.76 -5.67 7.76
CA ILE A 71 10.62 -5.57 8.96
C ILE A 71 11.07 -6.96 9.43
N ALA A 72 10.18 -7.95 9.45
CA ALA A 72 10.51 -9.32 9.84
C ALA A 72 11.55 -9.99 8.90
N LEU A 73 11.66 -9.51 7.66
CA LEU A 73 12.68 -9.94 6.70
C LEU A 73 13.95 -9.08 6.74
N GLY A 74 14.03 -8.10 7.64
CA GLY A 74 15.20 -7.23 7.78
C GLY A 74 15.27 -6.07 6.80
N PHE A 75 14.14 -5.69 6.17
CA PHE A 75 14.08 -4.50 5.33
C PHE A 75 13.89 -3.24 6.17
N ASP A 76 14.57 -2.16 5.80
CA ASP A 76 14.49 -0.87 6.50
C ASP A 76 13.26 -0.05 6.08
N ALA A 77 12.73 -0.29 4.87
CA ALA A 77 11.64 0.50 4.31
C ALA A 77 10.79 -0.28 3.31
N VAL A 78 9.59 0.23 3.06
CA VAL A 78 8.69 -0.22 1.99
C VAL A 78 8.47 0.93 1.02
N ALA A 79 8.71 0.71 -0.26
CA ALA A 79 8.36 1.64 -1.33
C ALA A 79 6.99 1.27 -1.90
N THR A 80 6.12 2.26 -2.07
CA THR A 80 4.80 2.08 -2.68
C THR A 80 4.65 2.95 -3.93
N GLY A 81 3.78 2.54 -4.84
CA GLY A 81 3.49 3.30 -6.06
C GLY A 81 2.43 4.40 -5.87
N HIS A 82 2.15 4.85 -4.66
CA HIS A 82 1.21 5.94 -4.43
C HIS A 82 1.80 7.28 -4.86
N TYR A 83 0.94 8.14 -5.39
CA TYR A 83 1.28 9.51 -5.74
C TYR A 83 0.83 10.46 -4.63
N ALA A 84 1.78 10.94 -3.86
CA ALA A 84 1.60 11.94 -2.81
C ALA A 84 2.96 12.58 -2.51
N LYS A 85 2.97 13.69 -1.78
CA LYS A 85 4.21 14.32 -1.32
C LYS A 85 4.27 14.28 0.20
N ILE A 86 5.41 13.89 0.74
CA ILE A 86 5.67 13.98 2.17
C ILE A 86 6.76 15.03 2.39
N THR A 87 6.50 15.97 3.28
CA THR A 87 7.47 16.95 3.75
C THR A 87 7.70 16.77 5.24
N THR A 88 8.76 17.39 5.73
CA THR A 88 9.04 17.45 7.17
C THR A 88 9.10 18.92 7.55
N ASP A 89 8.33 19.33 8.56
CA ASP A 89 8.34 20.69 9.06
C ASP A 89 9.61 21.01 9.87
N ALA A 90 9.77 22.25 10.31
CA ALA A 90 10.90 22.69 11.09
C ALA A 90 11.02 22.02 12.47
N ALA A 91 9.92 21.46 12.98
CA ALA A 91 9.85 20.72 14.24
C ALA A 91 10.11 19.22 14.07
N GLY A 92 10.30 18.75 12.82
CA GLY A 92 10.54 17.34 12.51
C GLY A 92 9.27 16.51 12.29
N HIS A 93 8.08 17.12 12.26
CA HIS A 93 6.84 16.41 11.97
C HIS A 93 6.69 16.18 10.47
N ARG A 94 6.17 15.01 10.13
CA ARG A 94 5.90 14.66 8.74
C ARG A 94 4.50 15.10 8.33
N GLU A 95 4.43 15.77 7.20
CA GLU A 95 3.19 16.28 6.63
C GLU A 95 2.91 15.59 5.30
N LEU A 96 1.66 15.19 5.10
CA LEU A 96 1.17 14.62 3.84
C LEU A 96 0.54 15.73 3.00
N HIS A 97 1.04 15.92 1.79
CA HIS A 97 0.55 16.89 0.82
C HIS A 97 0.07 16.18 -0.44
N ARG A 98 -0.68 16.92 -1.26
CA ARG A 98 -1.05 16.46 -2.59
C ARG A 98 0.18 16.20 -3.46
N ALA A 99 0.03 15.25 -4.39
CA ALA A 99 1.07 14.98 -5.38
C ALA A 99 1.30 16.17 -6.30
N SER A 100 2.52 16.33 -6.80
CA SER A 100 2.85 17.33 -7.81
C SER A 100 2.07 17.12 -9.11
N ALA A 101 1.76 15.86 -9.45
CA ALA A 101 0.88 15.49 -10.54
C ALA A 101 -0.58 15.42 -10.06
N GLU A 102 -1.27 16.55 -10.01
CA GLU A 102 -2.64 16.65 -9.46
C GLU A 102 -3.62 15.63 -10.02
N ALA A 103 -3.56 15.32 -11.32
CA ALA A 103 -4.42 14.33 -11.98
C ALA A 103 -4.22 12.89 -11.45
N LYS A 104 -3.12 12.63 -10.74
CA LYS A 104 -2.79 11.32 -10.18
C LYS A 104 -2.77 11.31 -8.65
N ASP A 105 -3.15 12.43 -8.01
CA ASP A 105 -3.08 12.56 -6.56
C ASP A 105 -3.84 11.45 -5.83
N GLN A 106 -3.15 10.80 -4.90
CA GLN A 106 -3.67 9.74 -4.04
C GLN A 106 -3.48 10.05 -2.56
N SER A 107 -3.19 11.30 -2.21
CA SER A 107 -3.03 11.72 -0.81
C SER A 107 -4.27 11.43 0.03
N TYR A 108 -5.48 11.51 -0.55
CA TYR A 108 -6.74 11.27 0.14
C TYR A 108 -6.89 9.84 0.70
N VAL A 109 -6.31 8.82 0.06
CA VAL A 109 -6.35 7.44 0.57
C VAL A 109 -5.25 7.13 1.58
N LEU A 110 -4.33 8.06 1.81
CA LEU A 110 -3.20 7.92 2.71
C LEU A 110 -3.39 8.67 4.04
N GLY A 111 -4.43 9.49 4.17
CA GLY A 111 -4.64 10.38 5.32
C GLY A 111 -4.66 9.69 6.68
N ARG A 112 -5.11 8.44 6.76
CA ARG A 112 -5.10 7.64 8.01
C ARG A 112 -3.77 6.95 8.27
N CYS A 113 -2.87 6.92 7.30
CA CYS A 113 -1.58 6.25 7.42
C CYS A 113 -0.52 7.17 8.02
N SER A 114 -0.69 8.49 7.93
CA SER A 114 0.31 9.49 8.31
C SER A 114 0.77 9.40 9.76
N SER A 115 -0.14 9.08 10.70
CA SER A 115 0.17 8.95 12.13
C SER A 115 0.87 7.63 12.52
N ARG A 116 0.91 6.66 11.61
CA ARG A 116 1.46 5.31 11.86
C ARG A 116 2.69 4.99 11.00
N LEU A 117 3.09 5.90 10.10
CA LEU A 117 4.28 5.70 9.30
C LEU A 117 5.52 5.93 10.17
N PRO A 118 6.27 4.87 10.53
CA PRO A 118 7.58 5.07 11.16
C PRO A 118 8.42 5.97 10.24
N ALA A 119 9.17 6.88 10.80
CA ALA A 119 9.86 7.95 10.08
C ALA A 119 10.74 7.49 8.90
N ALA A 120 11.17 6.23 8.90
CA ALA A 120 12.10 5.67 7.90
C ALA A 120 11.46 4.66 6.93
N SER A 121 10.16 4.34 7.03
CA SER A 121 9.67 3.06 6.51
C SER A 121 8.85 3.10 5.22
N VAL A 122 8.50 4.27 4.69
CA VAL A 122 7.68 4.34 3.46
C VAL A 122 8.19 5.40 2.52
N VAL A 123 8.51 4.96 1.31
CA VAL A 123 8.81 5.84 0.18
C VAL A 123 7.54 5.95 -0.68
N ILE A 124 7.11 7.17 -0.92
CA ILE A 124 5.96 7.50 -1.77
C ILE A 124 6.50 8.22 -3.00
N LEU A 125 6.02 7.85 -4.16
CA LEU A 125 6.39 8.52 -5.40
C LEU A 125 5.66 9.87 -5.49
N ALA A 126 6.39 10.94 -5.70
CA ALA A 126 5.85 12.28 -5.84
C ALA A 126 5.47 12.61 -7.29
#